data_c44c115476a73a008b12aa75f550c92d
#
_entry.id   c44c115476a73a008b12aa75f550c92d
#
_cell.length_a   1.000
_cell.length_b   1.000
_cell.length_c   1.000
_cell.angle_alpha   90.00
_cell.angle_beta   90.00
_cell.angle_gamma   90.00
#
_symmetry.space_group_name_H-M   'P 1'
#
loop_
_entity.id
_entity.type
_entity.pdbx_description
1 polymer ?
#
loop_
_entity_poly.entity_id
_entity_poly.type
_entity_poly.pdbx_seq_one_letter_code
_entity_poly.pdbx_strand_id
1 'polypeptide(L)'
;VYATVGKGNAESGYTETYNNIYYRTDRFTLVEGDTVWLSETPGVPDTKFSMSKRVRTATYALLREKSTGRKVLAVSVHLDNASNEARLKQAYVLIDLIKRYKCTVAVVGDFNSGETSEVHSKMAAVLADSRTDAAARDTAPTYNHLGEGKGSVLDYIFITKGTEITEYRVHTGLYKGKIYPSDHNAIA
;
A
#
# COMPACT_ATOMS: atom_id res chain seq x y z
N VAL A 1 3.64 -17.33 14.69
CA VAL A 1 4.93 -16.84 14.16
C VAL A 1 4.65 -16.07 12.87
N TYR A 2 5.42 -14.99 12.60
CA TYR A 2 5.33 -14.19 11.40
C TYR A 2 6.57 -14.41 10.54
N ALA A 3 6.40 -14.34 9.22
CA ALA A 3 7.47 -14.20 8.24
C ALA A 3 7.27 -12.90 7.46
N THR A 4 8.31 -12.46 6.74
CA THR A 4 8.30 -11.19 6.01
C THR A 4 8.74 -11.38 4.57
N VAL A 5 8.21 -10.52 3.70
CA VAL A 5 8.67 -10.31 2.32
C VAL A 5 8.97 -8.82 2.15
N GLY A 6 10.04 -8.50 1.47
CA GLY A 6 10.43 -7.13 1.13
C GLY A 6 11.94 -6.97 1.07
N LYS A 7 12.38 -6.12 0.15
CA LYS A 7 13.76 -5.66 0.02
C LYS A 7 13.80 -4.16 0.25
N GLY A 8 14.82 -3.67 0.96
CA GLY A 8 15.08 -2.24 1.07
C GLY A 8 15.50 -1.64 -0.26
N ASN A 9 15.26 -0.34 -0.42
CA ASN A 9 15.91 0.45 -1.45
C ASN A 9 17.07 1.23 -0.79
N ALA A 10 18.25 1.17 -1.37
CA ALA A 10 19.38 1.98 -0.97
C ALA A 10 19.39 3.24 -1.84
N GLU A 11 18.82 4.35 -1.34
CA GLU A 11 18.98 5.66 -1.98
C GLU A 11 20.17 6.37 -1.30
N SER A 12 21.16 6.82 -2.08
CA SER A 12 22.36 7.44 -1.53
C SER A 12 22.03 8.63 -0.61
N GLY A 13 22.47 8.55 0.65
CA GLY A 13 22.27 9.58 1.67
C GLY A 13 21.03 9.40 2.55
N TYR A 14 20.23 8.35 2.36
CA TYR A 14 19.11 8.01 3.23
C TYR A 14 19.25 6.58 3.76
N THR A 15 18.68 6.35 4.94
CA THR A 15 18.48 4.99 5.45
C THR A 15 17.55 4.21 4.51
N GLU A 16 17.83 2.94 4.34
CA GLU A 16 16.99 2.02 3.56
C GLU A 16 15.52 2.14 3.98
N THR A 17 14.62 2.26 2.98
CA THR A 17 13.18 2.24 3.21
C THR A 17 12.61 0.91 2.77
N TYR A 18 11.67 0.39 3.55
CA TYR A 18 11.05 -0.91 3.33
C TYR A 18 9.53 -0.79 3.26
N ASN A 19 8.93 -1.45 2.28
CA ASN A 19 7.49 -1.68 2.21
C ASN A 19 7.19 -3.14 2.55
N ASN A 20 7.62 -3.61 3.72
CA ASN A 20 7.54 -5.00 4.09
C ASN A 20 6.11 -5.49 4.29
N ILE A 21 5.87 -6.73 3.88
CA ILE A 21 4.65 -7.47 4.17
C ILE A 21 4.98 -8.52 5.23
N TYR A 22 4.28 -8.48 6.35
CA TYR A 22 4.35 -9.48 7.40
C TYR A 22 3.12 -10.37 7.32
N TYR A 23 3.32 -11.68 7.28
CA TYR A 23 2.21 -12.63 7.22
C TYR A 23 2.33 -13.74 8.27
N ARG A 24 1.21 -14.24 8.73
CA ARG A 24 1.14 -15.34 9.70
C ARG A 24 1.45 -16.66 9.03
N THR A 25 2.53 -17.32 9.46
CA THR A 25 2.98 -18.61 8.89
C THR A 25 2.12 -19.80 9.30
N ASP A 26 1.34 -19.67 10.37
CA ASP A 26 0.34 -20.67 10.75
C ASP A 26 -0.90 -20.63 9.84
N ARG A 27 -1.21 -19.47 9.24
CA ARG A 27 -2.37 -19.30 8.33
C ARG A 27 -2.00 -19.36 6.86
N PHE A 28 -0.84 -18.86 6.49
CA PHE A 28 -0.46 -18.67 5.09
C PHE A 28 0.86 -19.34 4.74
N THR A 29 0.97 -19.75 3.48
CA THR A 29 2.22 -20.16 2.83
C THR A 29 2.54 -19.15 1.74
N LEU A 30 3.77 -18.66 1.70
CA LEU A 30 4.26 -17.82 0.61
C LEU A 30 4.43 -18.70 -0.64
N VAL A 31 3.79 -18.29 -1.74
CA VAL A 31 3.93 -18.95 -3.05
C VAL A 31 4.97 -18.24 -3.88
N GLU A 32 4.93 -16.91 -3.88
CA GLU A 32 5.81 -16.02 -4.63
C GLU A 32 5.84 -14.67 -3.93
N GLY A 33 6.95 -13.97 -3.99
CA GLY A 33 7.03 -12.61 -3.46
C GLY A 33 8.36 -11.97 -3.77
N ASP A 34 8.31 -10.67 -4.05
CA ASP A 34 9.50 -9.84 -4.30
C ASP A 34 9.17 -8.36 -4.09
N THR A 35 10.16 -7.52 -4.34
CA THR A 35 10.04 -6.06 -4.39
C THR A 35 10.32 -5.59 -5.82
N VAL A 36 9.46 -4.72 -6.34
CA VAL A 36 9.63 -4.06 -7.64
C VAL A 36 9.86 -2.56 -7.44
N TRP A 37 10.67 -1.97 -8.29
CA TRP A 37 10.91 -0.53 -8.29
C TRP A 37 9.84 0.17 -9.13
N LEU A 38 9.27 1.24 -8.58
CA LEU A 38 8.23 2.01 -9.25
C LEU A 38 8.86 2.98 -10.24
N SER A 39 9.33 2.43 -11.37
CA SER A 39 10.13 3.07 -12.41
C SER A 39 9.77 2.56 -13.80
N GLU A 40 10.46 3.05 -14.82
CA GLU A 40 10.38 2.53 -16.20
C GLU A 40 10.93 1.10 -16.31
N THR A 41 11.77 0.68 -15.37
CA THR A 41 12.41 -0.63 -15.32
C THR A 41 12.18 -1.30 -13.95
N PRO A 42 10.96 -1.80 -13.67
CA PRO A 42 10.58 -2.28 -12.32
C PRO A 42 11.44 -3.44 -11.79
N GLY A 43 12.10 -4.19 -12.65
CA GLY A 43 13.00 -5.28 -12.27
C GLY A 43 14.44 -4.85 -11.96
N VAL A 44 14.78 -3.57 -12.15
CA VAL A 44 16.13 -3.05 -11.94
C VAL A 44 16.20 -2.29 -10.62
N PRO A 45 17.01 -2.74 -9.66
CA PRO A 45 17.17 -2.07 -8.37
C PRO A 45 17.54 -0.59 -8.49
N ASP A 46 17.05 0.19 -7.53
CA ASP A 46 17.38 1.60 -7.32
C ASP A 46 17.07 2.53 -8.50
N THR A 47 16.16 2.10 -9.38
CA THR A 47 15.66 2.92 -10.49
C THR A 47 14.42 3.71 -10.07
N LYS A 48 14.23 4.88 -10.69
CA LYS A 48 13.04 5.73 -10.52
C LYS A 48 12.70 6.46 -11.82
N PHE A 49 11.46 6.94 -11.95
CA PHE A 49 11.12 7.90 -13.00
C PHE A 49 11.92 9.20 -12.82
N SER A 50 12.26 9.86 -13.91
CA SER A 50 13.08 11.09 -13.89
C SER A 50 12.45 12.22 -13.07
N MET A 51 11.10 12.30 -13.05
CA MET A 51 10.34 13.27 -12.26
C MET A 51 10.12 12.85 -10.80
N SER A 52 10.49 11.62 -10.40
CA SER A 52 10.36 11.18 -9.01
C SER A 52 11.42 11.84 -8.14
N LYS A 53 11.01 12.35 -6.99
CA LYS A 53 11.94 12.86 -5.99
C LYS A 53 12.79 11.76 -5.40
N ARG A 54 12.19 10.59 -5.11
CA ARG A 54 12.82 9.45 -4.46
C ARG A 54 12.64 8.17 -5.25
N VAL A 55 13.53 7.21 -5.00
CA VAL A 55 13.29 5.81 -5.37
C VAL A 55 12.09 5.29 -4.56
N ARG A 56 11.13 4.71 -5.25
CA ARG A 56 9.92 4.14 -4.63
C ARG A 56 9.76 2.70 -5.07
N THR A 57 9.23 1.89 -4.17
CA THR A 57 9.07 0.45 -4.38
C THR A 57 7.65 0.01 -4.05
N ALA A 58 7.29 -1.15 -4.58
CA ALA A 58 6.16 -1.94 -4.12
C ALA A 58 6.64 -3.36 -3.81
N THR A 59 6.33 -3.84 -2.63
CA THR A 59 6.55 -5.25 -2.27
C THR A 59 5.26 -6.01 -2.51
N TYR A 60 5.37 -7.20 -3.11
CA TYR A 60 4.22 -8.09 -3.29
C TYR A 60 4.48 -9.47 -2.70
N ALA A 61 3.41 -10.10 -2.23
CA ALA A 61 3.41 -11.46 -1.72
C ALA A 61 2.16 -12.20 -2.20
N LEU A 62 2.33 -13.23 -3.01
CA LEU A 62 1.28 -14.17 -3.34
C LEU A 62 1.21 -15.21 -2.22
N LEU A 63 0.19 -15.10 -1.40
CA LEU A 63 -0.03 -15.96 -0.24
C LEU A 63 -1.11 -16.98 -0.53
N ARG A 64 -0.92 -18.22 -0.07
CA ARG A 64 -1.96 -19.27 -0.07
C ARG A 64 -2.44 -19.50 1.35
N GLU A 65 -3.73 -19.32 1.58
CA GLU A 65 -4.35 -19.67 2.86
C GLU A 65 -4.39 -21.20 3.03
N LYS A 66 -3.86 -21.67 4.16
CA LYS A 66 -3.71 -23.12 4.41
C LYS A 66 -5.03 -23.85 4.59
N SER A 67 -6.01 -23.18 5.18
CA SER A 67 -7.32 -23.79 5.48
C SER A 67 -8.19 -23.96 4.25
N THR A 68 -8.14 -23.04 3.29
CA THR A 68 -9.04 -23.02 2.12
C THR A 68 -8.31 -23.29 0.80
N GLY A 69 -6.97 -23.16 0.77
CA GLY A 69 -6.16 -23.22 -0.45
C GLY A 69 -6.28 -21.97 -1.33
N ARG A 70 -7.11 -20.99 -0.96
CA ARG A 70 -7.31 -19.74 -1.71
C ARG A 70 -6.04 -18.92 -1.73
N LYS A 71 -5.82 -18.22 -2.84
CA LYS A 71 -4.69 -17.32 -3.00
C LYS A 71 -5.12 -15.86 -2.85
N VAL A 72 -4.27 -15.05 -2.23
CA VAL A 72 -4.38 -13.61 -2.18
C VAL A 72 -3.04 -12.99 -2.54
N LEU A 73 -3.06 -11.98 -3.40
CA LEU A 73 -1.92 -11.13 -3.68
C LEU A 73 -1.99 -9.92 -2.74
N ALA A 74 -1.08 -9.83 -1.79
CA ALA A 74 -0.87 -8.63 -0.98
C ALA A 74 0.21 -7.77 -1.63
N VAL A 75 -0.03 -6.46 -1.73
CA VAL A 75 0.94 -5.48 -2.25
C VAL A 75 1.04 -4.33 -1.27
N SER A 76 2.25 -4.03 -0.81
CA SER A 76 2.55 -2.88 0.06
C SER A 76 3.30 -1.82 -0.75
N VAL A 77 2.85 -0.57 -0.69
CA VAL A 77 3.36 0.51 -1.54
C VAL A 77 3.53 1.82 -0.79
N HIS A 78 4.49 2.63 -1.25
CA HIS A 78 4.61 4.03 -0.85
C HIS A 78 4.98 4.85 -2.09
N LEU A 79 4.04 5.64 -2.63
CA LEU A 79 4.24 6.44 -3.83
C LEU A 79 5.05 7.72 -3.57
N ASP A 80 5.49 8.38 -4.64
CA ASP A 80 6.27 9.62 -4.55
C ASP A 80 5.48 10.75 -3.89
N ASN A 81 6.12 11.49 -2.99
CA ASN A 81 5.47 12.55 -2.23
C ASN A 81 5.56 13.96 -2.87
N ALA A 82 6.29 14.11 -3.98
CA ALA A 82 6.54 15.42 -4.57
C ALA A 82 5.86 15.62 -5.93
N SER A 83 5.84 14.59 -6.81
CA SER A 83 5.38 14.73 -8.20
C SER A 83 4.08 13.95 -8.45
N ASN A 84 3.04 14.67 -8.88
CA ASN A 84 1.78 14.05 -9.32
C ASN A 84 1.99 13.14 -10.54
N GLU A 85 2.83 13.56 -11.49
CA GLU A 85 3.14 12.76 -12.68
C GLU A 85 3.87 11.47 -12.30
N ALA A 86 4.84 11.54 -11.36
CA ALA A 86 5.52 10.35 -10.85
C ALA A 86 4.52 9.38 -10.22
N ARG A 87 3.65 9.85 -9.33
CA ARG A 87 2.62 9.03 -8.68
C ARG A 87 1.71 8.33 -9.69
N LEU A 88 1.30 9.05 -10.73
CA LEU A 88 0.44 8.47 -11.76
C LEU A 88 1.16 7.36 -12.52
N LYS A 89 2.41 7.57 -12.94
CA LYS A 89 3.21 6.53 -13.59
C LYS A 89 3.47 5.33 -12.67
N GLN A 90 3.74 5.58 -11.40
CA GLN A 90 3.91 4.55 -10.38
C GLN A 90 2.61 3.73 -10.18
N ALA A 91 1.45 4.38 -10.19
CA ALA A 91 0.16 3.68 -10.14
C ALA A 91 -0.05 2.78 -11.36
N TYR A 92 0.38 3.17 -12.56
CA TYR A 92 0.34 2.28 -13.74
C TYR A 92 1.25 1.07 -13.58
N VAL A 93 2.45 1.21 -13.02
CA VAL A 93 3.33 0.06 -12.70
C VAL A 93 2.62 -0.92 -11.74
N LEU A 94 1.92 -0.40 -10.72
CA LEU A 94 1.13 -1.23 -9.80
C LEU A 94 -0.01 -1.96 -10.52
N ILE A 95 -0.76 -1.24 -11.36
CA ILE A 95 -1.86 -1.82 -12.15
C ILE A 95 -1.35 -2.92 -13.06
N ASP A 96 -0.21 -2.74 -13.70
CA ASP A 96 0.39 -3.76 -14.57
C ASP A 96 0.92 -4.96 -13.79
N LEU A 97 1.45 -4.74 -12.58
CA LEU A 97 1.84 -5.80 -11.67
C LEU A 97 0.63 -6.67 -11.30
N ILE A 98 -0.42 -6.06 -10.76
CA ILE A 98 -1.58 -6.81 -10.23
C ILE A 98 -2.38 -7.53 -11.33
N LYS A 99 -2.43 -7.01 -12.55
CA LYS A 99 -3.11 -7.67 -13.70
C LYS A 99 -2.54 -9.04 -14.07
N ARG A 100 -1.33 -9.36 -13.66
CA ARG A 100 -0.70 -10.67 -13.90
C ARG A 100 -1.29 -11.79 -13.05
N TYR A 101 -2.06 -11.44 -12.00
CA TYR A 101 -2.58 -12.38 -11.03
C TYR A 101 -4.10 -12.52 -11.13
N LYS A 102 -4.57 -13.79 -11.19
CA LYS A 102 -5.99 -14.13 -11.25
C LYS A 102 -6.45 -14.66 -9.88
N CYS A 103 -6.37 -13.81 -8.85
CA CYS A 103 -6.80 -14.12 -7.49
C CYS A 103 -7.27 -12.84 -6.82
N THR A 104 -7.75 -12.94 -5.58
CA THR A 104 -8.01 -11.74 -4.77
C THR A 104 -6.71 -10.94 -4.61
N VAL A 105 -6.79 -9.63 -4.84
CA VAL A 105 -5.69 -8.69 -4.73
C VAL A 105 -6.03 -7.68 -3.63
N ALA A 106 -5.06 -7.35 -2.78
CA ALA A 106 -5.12 -6.23 -1.85
C ALA A 106 -3.87 -5.36 -2.04
N VAL A 107 -4.06 -4.09 -2.42
CA VAL A 107 -2.98 -3.09 -2.53
C VAL A 107 -3.14 -2.09 -1.39
N VAL A 108 -2.13 -2.00 -0.52
CA VAL A 108 -2.21 -1.18 0.69
C VAL A 108 -1.00 -0.26 0.80
N GLY A 109 -1.18 0.91 1.39
CA GLY A 109 -0.09 1.83 1.70
C GLY A 109 -0.41 3.30 1.49
N ASP A 110 0.66 4.10 1.55
CA ASP A 110 0.62 5.54 1.32
C ASP A 110 0.74 5.84 -0.17
N PHE A 111 -0.34 6.36 -0.75
CA PHE A 111 -0.39 6.78 -2.14
C PHE A 111 0.01 8.25 -2.34
N ASN A 112 0.25 8.99 -1.26
CA ASN A 112 0.54 10.43 -1.30
C ASN A 112 -0.43 11.23 -2.18
N SER A 113 -1.67 10.77 -2.27
CA SER A 113 -2.71 11.28 -3.20
C SER A 113 -4.07 11.25 -2.51
N GLY A 114 -4.78 12.36 -2.57
CA GLY A 114 -6.15 12.45 -2.01
C GLY A 114 -7.19 11.71 -2.84
N GLU A 115 -8.39 11.53 -2.26
CA GLU A 115 -9.52 10.79 -2.82
C GLU A 115 -10.03 11.33 -4.17
N THR A 116 -9.79 12.61 -4.48
CA THR A 116 -10.17 13.25 -5.76
C THR A 116 -9.05 13.24 -6.81
N SER A 117 -7.90 12.65 -6.51
CA SER A 117 -6.76 12.61 -7.40
C SER A 117 -6.97 11.67 -8.59
N GLU A 118 -6.21 11.91 -9.67
CA GLU A 118 -6.20 11.01 -10.81
C GLU A 118 -5.63 9.63 -10.43
N VAL A 119 -4.64 9.58 -9.54
CA VAL A 119 -4.07 8.33 -9.01
C VAL A 119 -5.15 7.48 -8.34
N HIS A 120 -5.94 8.07 -7.43
CA HIS A 120 -7.05 7.39 -6.78
C HIS A 120 -8.06 6.89 -7.83
N SER A 121 -8.46 7.74 -8.78
CA SER A 121 -9.41 7.38 -9.84
C SER A 121 -8.93 6.20 -10.70
N LYS A 122 -7.63 6.14 -11.03
CA LYS A 122 -7.06 5.00 -11.79
C LYS A 122 -7.06 3.72 -10.99
N MET A 123 -6.72 3.77 -9.70
CA MET A 123 -6.78 2.60 -8.82
C MET A 123 -8.22 2.13 -8.62
N ALA A 124 -9.15 3.03 -8.35
CA ALA A 124 -10.57 2.74 -8.16
C ALA A 124 -11.25 2.21 -9.46
N ALA A 125 -10.71 2.51 -10.63
CA ALA A 125 -11.19 1.92 -11.89
C ALA A 125 -10.96 0.39 -11.94
N VAL A 126 -9.91 -0.13 -11.30
CA VAL A 126 -9.54 -1.55 -11.33
C VAL A 126 -9.83 -2.32 -10.05
N LEU A 127 -9.81 -1.67 -8.90
CA LEU A 127 -10.04 -2.23 -7.57
C LEU A 127 -11.17 -1.46 -6.86
N ALA A 128 -11.73 -2.02 -5.79
CA ALA A 128 -12.62 -1.34 -4.87
C ALA A 128 -11.80 -0.62 -3.80
N ASP A 129 -12.19 0.59 -3.41
CA ASP A 129 -11.62 1.28 -2.25
C ASP A 129 -12.38 0.87 -0.98
N SER A 130 -11.69 0.22 -0.05
CA SER A 130 -12.32 -0.25 1.18
C SER A 130 -12.90 0.87 2.03
N ARG A 131 -12.33 2.08 1.97
CA ARG A 131 -12.85 3.24 2.70
C ARG A 131 -14.24 3.66 2.22
N THR A 132 -14.53 3.55 0.92
CA THR A 132 -15.83 3.93 0.35
C THR A 132 -16.82 2.78 0.33
N ASP A 133 -16.35 1.56 0.14
CA ASP A 133 -17.18 0.40 -0.18
C ASP A 133 -17.48 -0.49 1.05
N ALA A 134 -16.83 -0.26 2.20
CA ALA A 134 -17.10 -1.00 3.42
C ALA A 134 -18.50 -0.70 4.00
N ALA A 135 -19.16 -1.75 4.51
CA ALA A 135 -20.47 -1.64 5.15
C ALA A 135 -20.42 -0.76 6.42
N ALA A 136 -19.37 -0.91 7.22
CA ALA A 136 -19.07 -0.04 8.36
C ALA A 136 -17.71 0.63 8.14
N ARG A 137 -17.64 1.96 8.31
CA ARG A 137 -16.42 2.70 7.97
C ARG A 137 -16.15 3.91 8.85
N ASP A 138 -14.89 4.09 9.19
CA ASP A 138 -14.39 5.32 9.81
C ASP A 138 -14.14 6.39 8.75
N THR A 139 -14.32 7.65 9.15
CA THR A 139 -14.09 8.82 8.29
C THR A 139 -12.85 9.64 8.70
N ALA A 140 -12.14 9.21 9.75
CA ALA A 140 -10.94 9.89 10.22
C ALA A 140 -9.88 9.99 9.12
N PRO A 141 -9.02 11.03 9.14
CA PRO A 141 -7.90 11.14 8.23
C PRO A 141 -6.86 10.05 8.50
N THR A 142 -6.16 9.62 7.45
CA THR A 142 -5.07 8.65 7.59
C THR A 142 -3.73 9.32 7.86
N TYR A 143 -3.52 10.54 7.34
CA TYR A 143 -2.39 11.40 7.69
C TYR A 143 -2.82 12.41 8.74
N ASN A 144 -2.21 12.38 9.93
CA ASN A 144 -2.64 13.12 11.11
C ASN A 144 -1.78 14.33 11.47
N HIS A 145 -0.66 14.57 10.76
CA HIS A 145 0.30 15.65 11.02
C HIS A 145 0.83 15.68 12.47
N LEU A 146 0.91 14.56 13.16
CA LEU A 146 1.23 14.48 14.60
C LEU A 146 0.30 15.34 15.48
N GLY A 147 -0.94 15.53 15.03
CA GLY A 147 -1.94 16.36 15.71
C GLY A 147 -1.91 17.85 15.33
N GLU A 148 -1.06 18.24 14.40
CA GLU A 148 -0.95 19.60 13.92
C GLU A 148 -1.84 19.82 12.68
N GLY A 149 -2.88 20.65 12.80
CA GLY A 149 -3.74 21.03 11.68
C GLY A 149 -4.79 19.99 11.28
N LYS A 150 -5.31 20.13 10.06
CA LYS A 150 -6.32 19.24 9.49
C LYS A 150 -5.61 18.08 8.80
N GLY A 151 -5.96 16.86 9.19
CA GLY A 151 -5.48 15.65 8.52
C GLY A 151 -6.02 15.49 7.10
N SER A 152 -5.46 14.57 6.36
CA SER A 152 -5.86 14.19 5.01
C SER A 152 -5.92 12.67 4.84
N VAL A 153 -6.55 12.20 3.76
CA VAL A 153 -6.59 10.79 3.40
C VAL A 153 -5.54 10.56 2.32
N LEU A 154 -4.50 9.81 2.65
CA LEU A 154 -3.37 9.48 1.76
C LEU A 154 -3.11 7.97 1.68
N ASP A 155 -3.59 7.22 2.68
CA ASP A 155 -3.41 5.79 2.80
C ASP A 155 -4.70 5.06 2.42
N TYR A 156 -4.56 4.01 1.63
CA TYR A 156 -5.70 3.25 1.11
C TYR A 156 -5.49 1.75 1.23
N ILE A 157 -6.60 1.03 1.29
CA ILE A 157 -6.70 -0.42 1.07
C ILE A 157 -7.59 -0.60 -0.17
N PHE A 158 -6.97 -0.84 -1.32
CA PHE A 158 -7.67 -1.22 -2.53
C PHE A 158 -7.75 -2.72 -2.64
N ILE A 159 -8.94 -3.27 -2.88
CA ILE A 159 -9.18 -4.72 -2.94
C ILE A 159 -9.93 -5.10 -4.23
N THR A 160 -9.82 -6.34 -4.65
CA THR A 160 -10.56 -6.88 -5.80
C THR A 160 -12.04 -6.54 -5.73
N LYS A 161 -12.60 -5.96 -6.81
CA LYS A 161 -14.03 -5.63 -6.91
C LYS A 161 -14.91 -6.86 -6.69
N GLY A 162 -16.02 -6.67 -5.99
CA GLY A 162 -16.93 -7.75 -5.60
C GLY A 162 -16.50 -8.52 -4.35
N THR A 163 -15.39 -8.15 -3.72
CA THR A 163 -15.06 -8.63 -2.37
C THR A 163 -15.99 -7.96 -1.38
N GLU A 164 -16.62 -8.74 -0.50
CA GLU A 164 -17.39 -8.21 0.62
C GLU A 164 -16.43 -7.53 1.61
N ILE A 165 -16.65 -6.24 1.87
CA ILE A 165 -15.87 -5.43 2.81
C ILE A 165 -16.80 -5.09 3.98
N THR A 166 -16.62 -5.80 5.06
CA THR A 166 -17.50 -5.66 6.24
C THR A 166 -17.18 -4.40 7.03
N GLU A 167 -15.90 -4.04 7.11
CA GLU A 167 -15.44 -2.94 7.95
C GLU A 167 -14.17 -2.30 7.40
N TYR A 168 -14.06 -0.96 7.56
CA TYR A 168 -12.85 -0.16 7.39
C TYR A 168 -12.61 0.67 8.65
N ARG A 169 -11.43 0.57 9.23
CA ARG A 169 -11.06 1.27 10.46
C ARG A 169 -9.84 2.16 10.26
N VAL A 170 -9.85 3.31 10.97
CA VAL A 170 -8.69 4.19 11.13
C VAL A 170 -8.31 4.24 12.61
N HIS A 171 -7.13 3.76 12.95
CA HIS A 171 -6.65 3.70 14.33
C HIS A 171 -6.02 5.04 14.74
N THR A 172 -6.81 5.90 15.36
CA THR A 172 -6.40 7.26 15.80
C THR A 172 -5.84 7.32 17.22
N GLY A 173 -5.62 6.15 17.85
CA GLY A 173 -5.20 6.07 19.25
C GLY A 173 -3.77 6.57 19.49
N LEU A 174 -3.60 7.38 20.52
CA LEU A 174 -2.28 7.83 20.96
C LEU A 174 -1.60 6.75 21.81
N TYR A 175 -0.29 6.56 21.62
CA TYR A 175 0.50 5.71 22.51
C TYR A 175 0.54 6.32 23.91
N LYS A 176 0.15 5.53 24.92
CA LYS A 176 -0.02 5.98 26.31
C LYS A 176 -0.86 7.25 26.47
N GLY A 177 -1.81 7.48 25.54
CA GLY A 177 -2.71 8.63 25.56
C GLY A 177 -2.05 9.99 25.29
N LYS A 178 -0.79 10.03 24.82
CA LYS A 178 -0.02 11.28 24.69
C LYS A 178 0.80 11.43 23.42
N ILE A 179 1.23 10.33 22.81
CA ILE A 179 2.22 10.34 21.74
C ILE A 179 1.61 9.75 20.48
N TYR A 180 1.70 10.47 19.36
CA TYR A 180 1.42 9.91 18.05
C TYR A 180 2.50 8.90 17.67
N PRO A 181 2.17 7.63 17.43
CA PRO A 181 3.17 6.62 17.02
C PRO A 181 3.80 6.93 15.65
N SER A 182 3.06 7.65 14.81
CA SER A 182 3.43 8.07 13.47
C SER A 182 2.63 9.33 13.11
N ASP A 183 3.07 10.08 12.11
CA ASP A 183 2.30 11.13 11.45
C ASP A 183 1.18 10.56 10.55
N HIS A 184 1.13 9.22 10.38
CA HIS A 184 0.02 8.50 9.78
C HIS A 184 -0.70 7.62 10.82
N ASN A 185 -2.00 7.48 10.64
CA ASN A 185 -2.84 6.54 11.37
C ASN A 185 -2.88 5.20 10.64
N ALA A 186 -2.74 4.11 11.36
CA ALA A 186 -2.88 2.78 10.77
C ALA A 186 -4.33 2.56 10.30
N ILE A 187 -4.49 1.88 9.16
CA ILE A 187 -5.79 1.50 8.59
C ILE A 187 -5.95 -0.02 8.55
N ALA A 188 -7.16 -0.50 8.73
CA ALA A 188 -7.52 -1.92 8.72
C ALA A 188 -8.88 -2.15 8.06
#